data_b73eb57554d0d2412d974c04938787d9
#
_entry.id   b73eb57554d0d2412d974c04938787d9
#
_cell.length_a   1.000
_cell.length_b   1.000
_cell.length_c   1.000
_cell.angle_alpha   90.00
_cell.angle_beta   90.00
_cell.angle_gamma   90.00
#
_symmetry.space_group_name_H-M   'P 1'
#
loop_
_entity.id
_entity.type
_entity.pdbx_description
1 polymer ?
#
loop_
_entity_poly.entity_id
_entity_poly.type
_entity_poly.pdbx_seq_one_letter_code
_entity_poly.pdbx_strand_id
1 'polypeptide(L)'
;SVMRKLYPLCRDAGFDVTVTLVRRETDWAMVNVEAGDTTKHHYGLAVDYGSTTIVMELVDMNSGAVIDQVKAVNGQAVYGTDILTRITFAMEAPANAERLQKATVKTFDSLLEQLTENTGIDAAKCPVMILSGNTTMIHFLLQLDAWTVFASPYAPVVSDPGCFWGRELGMTFDGLVYIIPAASNYIGGDIVSGLLKLDIHKQEEISL
;
A
#
# COMPACT_ATOMS: atom_id res chain seq x y z
N SER A 1 -6.24 18.87 -0.66
CA SER A 1 -7.38 18.53 -1.53
C SER A 1 -7.11 19.08 -2.92
N VAL A 2 -7.13 18.21 -3.94
CA VAL A 2 -6.94 18.55 -5.37
C VAL A 2 -7.89 19.68 -5.79
N MET A 3 -9.13 19.67 -5.33
CA MET A 3 -10.14 20.69 -5.65
C MET A 3 -9.72 22.14 -5.34
N ARG A 4 -8.98 22.36 -4.25
CA ARG A 4 -8.52 23.73 -3.90
C ARG A 4 -7.42 24.24 -4.81
N LYS A 5 -6.63 23.35 -5.39
CA LYS A 5 -5.51 23.65 -6.30
C LYS A 5 -5.94 23.69 -7.77
N LEU A 6 -7.06 23.05 -8.11
CA LEU A 6 -7.49 22.82 -9.50
C LEU A 6 -7.66 24.11 -10.28
N TYR A 7 -8.48 25.05 -9.79
CA TYR A 7 -8.80 26.26 -10.54
C TYR A 7 -7.58 27.17 -10.74
N PRO A 8 -6.79 27.52 -9.70
CA PRO A 8 -5.59 28.32 -9.89
C PRO A 8 -4.61 27.64 -10.87
N LEU A 9 -4.35 26.35 -10.70
CA LEU A 9 -3.42 25.61 -11.55
C LEU A 9 -3.88 25.58 -13.02
N CYS A 10 -5.15 25.29 -13.28
CA CYS A 10 -5.68 25.30 -14.65
C CYS A 10 -5.55 26.68 -15.30
N ARG A 11 -5.83 27.75 -14.54
CA ARG A 11 -5.75 29.13 -15.06
C ARG A 11 -4.31 29.52 -15.37
N ASP A 12 -3.38 29.22 -14.46
CA ASP A 12 -1.96 29.56 -14.60
C ASP A 12 -1.30 28.76 -15.72
N ALA A 13 -1.75 27.51 -15.97
CA ALA A 13 -1.31 26.65 -17.06
C ALA A 13 -2.04 26.91 -18.39
N GLY A 14 -2.92 27.93 -18.50
CA GLY A 14 -3.71 28.16 -19.71
C GLY A 14 -4.65 27.01 -20.07
N PHE A 15 -5.10 26.24 -19.07
CA PHE A 15 -5.90 25.01 -19.18
C PHE A 15 -5.19 23.83 -19.88
N ASP A 16 -3.88 23.91 -20.08
CA ASP A 16 -3.07 22.76 -20.49
C ASP A 16 -2.61 22.02 -19.22
N VAL A 17 -3.28 20.91 -18.91
CA VAL A 17 -3.08 20.15 -17.67
C VAL A 17 -3.16 18.65 -17.91
N THR A 18 -2.36 17.89 -17.15
CA THR A 18 -2.47 16.44 -17.04
C THR A 18 -3.27 16.09 -15.79
N VAL A 19 -4.28 15.24 -15.95
CA VAL A 19 -5.11 14.75 -14.85
C VAL A 19 -4.82 13.26 -14.64
N THR A 20 -4.44 12.88 -13.43
CA THR A 20 -4.26 11.48 -13.06
C THR A 20 -5.52 10.95 -12.38
N LEU A 21 -6.08 9.90 -12.96
CA LEU A 21 -7.26 9.21 -12.46
C LEU A 21 -6.88 7.80 -12.02
N VAL A 22 -7.39 7.37 -10.87
CA VAL A 22 -7.29 5.99 -10.41
C VAL A 22 -8.69 5.39 -10.41
N ARG A 23 -8.84 4.21 -11.04
CA ARG A 23 -10.10 3.48 -11.04
C ARG A 23 -10.28 2.80 -9.68
N ARG A 24 -11.42 3.06 -9.04
CA ARG A 24 -11.92 2.30 -7.90
C ARG A 24 -13.00 1.33 -8.40
N GLU A 25 -13.53 0.50 -7.54
CA GLU A 25 -14.51 -0.52 -7.93
C GLU A 25 -15.67 0.03 -8.78
N THR A 26 -16.27 1.12 -8.33
CA THR A 26 -17.50 1.69 -8.93
C THR A 26 -17.31 3.05 -9.58
N ASP A 27 -16.18 3.72 -9.36
CA ASP A 27 -15.95 5.09 -9.82
C ASP A 27 -14.47 5.37 -10.13
N TRP A 28 -14.18 6.64 -10.52
CA TRP A 28 -12.84 7.15 -10.75
C TRP A 28 -12.51 8.22 -9.72
N ALA A 29 -11.36 8.10 -9.07
CA ALA A 29 -10.83 9.13 -8.20
C ALA A 29 -9.80 9.98 -8.96
N MET A 30 -9.97 11.29 -8.96
CA MET A 30 -8.93 12.23 -9.37
C MET A 30 -7.90 12.33 -8.25
N VAL A 31 -6.69 11.82 -8.48
CA VAL A 31 -5.63 11.77 -7.47
C VAL A 31 -4.61 12.88 -7.65
N ASN A 32 -4.38 13.33 -8.88
CA ASN A 32 -3.46 14.44 -9.15
C ASN A 32 -3.90 15.28 -10.35
N VAL A 33 -3.45 16.55 -10.37
CA VAL A 33 -3.54 17.46 -11.50
C VAL A 33 -2.24 18.25 -11.59
N GLU A 34 -1.63 18.27 -12.76
CA GLU A 34 -0.33 18.87 -13.06
C GLU A 34 -0.43 19.80 -14.27
N ALA A 35 0.40 20.84 -14.30
CA ALA A 35 0.47 21.74 -15.43
C ALA A 35 1.18 21.09 -16.63
N GLY A 36 0.67 21.28 -17.83
CA GLY A 36 1.23 20.75 -19.08
C GLY A 36 1.06 19.23 -19.24
N ASP A 37 1.78 18.67 -20.21
CA ASP A 37 1.82 17.24 -20.48
C ASP A 37 2.88 16.54 -19.62
N THR A 38 2.45 15.86 -18.56
CA THR A 38 3.28 15.03 -17.68
C THR A 38 3.10 13.53 -17.90
N THR A 39 2.43 13.11 -18.98
CA THR A 39 2.09 11.69 -19.25
C THR A 39 3.30 10.78 -19.35
N LYS A 40 4.49 11.31 -19.64
CA LYS A 40 5.75 10.56 -19.69
C LYS A 40 6.34 10.26 -18.31
N HIS A 41 5.89 10.95 -17.27
CA HIS A 41 6.37 10.84 -15.90
C HIS A 41 5.27 10.25 -15.01
N HIS A 42 4.93 9.00 -15.26
CA HIS A 42 3.84 8.31 -14.57
C HIS A 42 4.40 7.18 -13.71
N TYR A 43 4.47 7.41 -12.41
CA TYR A 43 5.07 6.50 -11.44
C TYR A 43 4.04 5.96 -10.46
N GLY A 44 4.29 4.75 -9.97
CA GLY A 44 3.50 4.12 -8.92
C GLY A 44 4.41 3.36 -7.96
N LEU A 45 3.84 2.91 -6.85
CA LEU A 45 4.54 2.16 -5.82
C LEU A 45 3.98 0.76 -5.70
N ALA A 46 4.87 -0.23 -5.55
CA ALA A 46 4.53 -1.58 -5.17
C ALA A 46 5.18 -1.90 -3.82
N VAL A 47 4.40 -2.43 -2.88
CA VAL A 47 4.88 -2.72 -1.52
C VAL A 47 4.59 -4.17 -1.16
N ASP A 48 5.65 -4.89 -0.80
CA ASP A 48 5.54 -6.16 -0.10
C ASP A 48 5.65 -5.91 1.42
N TYR A 49 4.50 -5.96 2.08
CA TYR A 49 4.36 -5.72 3.51
C TYR A 49 4.55 -7.02 4.30
N GLY A 50 5.79 -7.47 4.38
CA GLY A 50 6.17 -8.65 5.13
C GLY A 50 6.18 -8.43 6.65
N SER A 51 6.03 -9.51 7.40
CA SER A 51 6.09 -9.47 8.87
C SER A 51 7.47 -9.10 9.41
N THR A 52 8.54 -9.48 8.71
CA THR A 52 9.93 -9.23 9.11
C THR A 52 10.55 -8.09 8.33
N THR A 53 10.32 -8.05 7.01
CA THR A 53 10.92 -7.08 6.09
C THR A 53 9.82 -6.48 5.22
N ILE A 54 9.91 -5.18 5.01
CA ILE A 54 9.06 -4.44 4.07
C ILE A 54 9.94 -4.08 2.89
N VAL A 55 9.46 -4.37 1.68
CA VAL A 55 10.09 -3.99 0.42
C VAL A 55 9.18 -3.01 -0.30
N MET A 56 9.74 -1.93 -0.83
CA MET A 56 9.01 -0.93 -1.61
C MET A 56 9.74 -0.67 -2.92
N GLU A 57 9.00 -0.72 -4.01
CA GLU A 57 9.49 -0.48 -5.38
C GLU A 57 8.83 0.76 -5.96
N LEU A 58 9.65 1.59 -6.62
CA LEU A 58 9.18 2.66 -7.49
C LEU A 58 9.13 2.13 -8.92
N VAL A 59 7.97 2.21 -9.55
CA VAL A 59 7.70 1.63 -10.87
C VAL A 59 7.33 2.74 -11.86
N ASP A 60 7.96 2.74 -13.04
CA ASP A 60 7.47 3.48 -14.19
C ASP A 60 6.24 2.77 -14.76
N MET A 61 5.08 3.37 -14.62
CA MET A 61 3.81 2.77 -15.03
C MET A 61 3.61 2.77 -16.55
N ASN A 62 4.41 3.51 -17.31
CA ASN A 62 4.36 3.47 -18.78
C ASN A 62 5.06 2.23 -19.34
N SER A 63 6.18 1.84 -18.72
CA SER A 63 6.99 0.70 -19.18
C SER A 63 6.83 -0.57 -18.33
N GLY A 64 6.35 -0.43 -17.09
CA GLY A 64 6.34 -1.48 -16.09
C GLY A 64 7.72 -1.77 -15.47
N ALA A 65 8.73 -0.95 -15.77
CA ALA A 65 10.08 -1.13 -15.24
C ALA A 65 10.17 -0.65 -13.78
N VAL A 66 10.85 -1.43 -12.94
CA VAL A 66 11.25 -1.01 -11.60
C VAL A 66 12.41 -0.02 -11.73
N ILE A 67 12.21 1.21 -11.23
CA ILE A 67 13.21 2.28 -11.26
C ILE A 67 14.18 2.09 -10.10
N ASP A 68 13.66 1.84 -8.90
CA ASP A 68 14.45 1.60 -7.70
C ASP A 68 13.66 0.73 -6.71
N GLN A 69 14.39 0.05 -5.83
CA GLN A 69 13.86 -0.81 -4.78
C GLN A 69 14.57 -0.54 -3.47
N VAL A 70 13.82 -0.29 -2.43
CA VAL A 70 14.31 -0.12 -1.06
C VAL A 70 13.67 -1.13 -0.12
N LYS A 71 14.34 -1.43 1.00
CA LYS A 71 13.82 -2.35 2.01
C LYS A 71 14.24 -1.94 3.40
N ALA A 72 13.38 -2.25 4.37
CA ALA A 72 13.66 -2.06 5.79
C ALA A 72 13.12 -3.22 6.62
N VAL A 73 13.68 -3.39 7.80
CA VAL A 73 13.07 -4.25 8.83
C VAL A 73 11.75 -3.63 9.24
N ASN A 74 10.71 -4.44 9.33
CA ASN A 74 9.40 -3.99 9.80
C ASN A 74 9.50 -3.44 11.23
N GLY A 75 9.16 -2.17 11.40
CA GLY A 75 9.25 -1.47 12.68
C GLY A 75 8.43 -2.10 13.80
N GLN A 76 7.47 -2.97 13.47
CA GLN A 76 6.72 -3.74 14.47
C GLN A 76 7.58 -4.77 15.22
N ALA A 77 8.79 -5.09 14.73
CA ALA A 77 9.69 -6.06 15.37
C ALA A 77 10.02 -5.71 16.84
N VAL A 78 9.95 -4.43 17.21
CA VAL A 78 10.16 -3.98 18.61
C VAL A 78 9.04 -4.42 19.55
N TYR A 79 7.87 -4.79 19.02
CA TYR A 79 6.70 -5.25 19.79
C TYR A 79 6.50 -6.77 19.75
N GLY A 80 7.29 -7.48 18.95
CA GLY A 80 7.27 -8.94 18.84
C GLY A 80 8.03 -9.42 17.61
N THR A 81 8.80 -10.50 17.79
CA THR A 81 9.63 -11.07 16.72
C THR A 81 8.81 -11.83 15.68
N ASP A 82 7.63 -12.29 16.07
CA ASP A 82 6.70 -13.04 15.23
C ASP A 82 5.27 -12.49 15.31
N ILE A 83 4.40 -12.99 14.45
CA ILE A 83 3.01 -12.53 14.31
C ILE A 83 2.20 -12.78 15.60
N LEU A 84 2.35 -13.96 16.23
CA LEU A 84 1.56 -14.31 17.43
C LEU A 84 1.92 -13.42 18.62
N THR A 85 3.21 -13.13 18.79
CA THR A 85 3.68 -12.20 19.84
C THR A 85 3.10 -10.81 19.63
N ARG A 86 3.00 -10.32 18.39
CA ARG A 86 2.39 -9.02 18.06
C ARG A 86 0.88 -9.02 18.29
N ILE A 87 0.20 -10.12 17.99
CA ILE A 87 -1.24 -10.27 18.30
C ILE A 87 -1.45 -10.18 19.80
N THR A 88 -0.65 -10.94 20.59
CA THR A 88 -0.72 -10.88 22.05
C THR A 88 -0.51 -9.46 22.56
N PHE A 89 0.53 -8.78 22.07
CA PHE A 89 0.78 -7.37 22.41
C PHE A 89 -0.40 -6.47 22.06
N ALA A 90 -1.03 -6.64 20.87
CA ALA A 90 -2.20 -5.85 20.48
C ALA A 90 -3.38 -6.05 21.43
N MET A 91 -3.57 -7.27 21.95
CA MET A 91 -4.67 -7.61 22.87
C MET A 91 -4.46 -7.10 24.30
N GLU A 92 -3.24 -6.83 24.74
CA GLU A 92 -2.94 -6.36 26.11
C GLU A 92 -3.58 -4.99 26.41
N ALA A 93 -3.66 -4.11 25.43
CA ALA A 93 -4.28 -2.79 25.60
C ALA A 93 -4.78 -2.21 24.27
N PRO A 94 -5.91 -1.49 24.24
CA PRO A 94 -6.45 -0.89 23.02
C PRO A 94 -5.45 0.03 22.27
N ALA A 95 -4.58 0.74 23.00
CA ALA A 95 -3.56 1.61 22.42
C ALA A 95 -2.45 0.85 21.70
N ASN A 96 -2.31 -0.45 21.88
CA ASN A 96 -1.22 -1.23 21.30
C ASN A 96 -1.44 -1.50 19.80
N ALA A 97 -2.70 -1.63 19.34
CA ALA A 97 -3.02 -1.71 17.92
C ALA A 97 -2.54 -0.44 17.18
N GLU A 98 -2.78 0.75 17.74
CA GLU A 98 -2.29 2.01 17.20
C GLU A 98 -0.75 2.09 17.18
N ARG A 99 -0.07 1.53 18.19
CA ARG A 99 1.40 1.49 18.22
C ARG A 99 1.97 0.62 17.10
N LEU A 100 1.36 -0.55 16.86
CA LEU A 100 1.74 -1.42 15.73
C LEU A 100 1.55 -0.72 14.39
N GLN A 101 0.41 -0.07 14.17
CA GLN A 101 0.15 0.69 12.97
C GLN A 101 1.17 1.82 12.78
N LYS A 102 1.40 2.65 13.82
CA LYS A 102 2.37 3.74 13.76
C LYS A 102 3.79 3.28 13.43
N ALA A 103 4.20 2.12 13.95
CA ALA A 103 5.50 1.54 13.62
C ALA A 103 5.61 1.16 12.13
N THR A 104 4.55 0.58 11.57
CA THR A 104 4.46 0.29 10.13
C THR A 104 4.50 1.57 9.31
N VAL A 105 3.65 2.55 9.63
CA VAL A 105 3.57 3.82 8.91
C VAL A 105 4.93 4.53 8.91
N LYS A 106 5.61 4.59 10.05
CA LYS A 106 6.95 5.15 10.13
C LYS A 106 7.95 4.43 9.22
N THR A 107 7.83 3.10 9.09
CA THR A 107 8.69 2.34 8.17
C THR A 107 8.37 2.67 6.72
N PHE A 108 7.09 2.76 6.35
CA PHE A 108 6.68 3.16 5.01
C PHE A 108 7.17 4.57 4.66
N ASP A 109 6.98 5.54 5.56
CA ASP A 109 7.43 6.92 5.33
C ASP A 109 8.95 6.99 5.15
N SER A 110 9.73 6.24 5.93
CA SER A 110 11.19 6.15 5.75
C SER A 110 11.58 5.54 4.40
N LEU A 111 10.84 4.55 3.89
CA LEU A 111 11.08 3.95 2.57
C LEU A 111 10.71 4.92 1.43
N LEU A 112 9.64 5.70 1.59
CA LEU A 112 9.28 6.78 0.64
C LEU A 112 10.39 7.85 0.55
N GLU A 113 10.94 8.26 1.71
CA GLU A 113 12.07 9.18 1.76
C GLU A 113 13.30 8.62 1.05
N GLN A 114 13.66 7.34 1.31
CA GLN A 114 14.80 6.70 0.65
C GLN A 114 14.62 6.61 -0.88
N LEU A 115 13.45 6.22 -1.38
CA LEU A 115 13.16 6.22 -2.82
C LEU A 115 13.30 7.62 -3.43
N THR A 116 12.80 8.63 -2.72
CA THR A 116 12.90 10.03 -3.16
C THR A 116 14.37 10.49 -3.22
N GLU A 117 15.16 10.18 -2.21
CA GLU A 117 16.59 10.51 -2.17
C GLU A 117 17.40 9.81 -3.27
N ASN A 118 17.12 8.52 -3.50
CA ASN A 118 17.83 7.72 -4.50
C ASN A 118 17.53 8.15 -5.94
N THR A 119 16.27 8.51 -6.22
CA THR A 119 15.81 8.69 -7.61
C THR A 119 15.56 10.14 -8.00
N GLY A 120 15.41 11.04 -7.03
CA GLY A 120 14.95 12.41 -7.25
C GLY A 120 13.47 12.53 -7.59
N ILE A 121 12.72 11.42 -7.61
CA ILE A 121 11.27 11.38 -7.83
C ILE A 121 10.58 11.42 -6.46
N ASP A 122 9.68 12.38 -6.24
CA ASP A 122 8.93 12.48 -4.98
C ASP A 122 7.95 11.30 -4.85
N ALA A 123 8.42 10.23 -4.20
CA ALA A 123 7.66 8.99 -4.05
C ALA A 123 6.35 9.19 -3.26
N ALA A 124 6.32 10.15 -2.31
CA ALA A 124 5.12 10.45 -1.54
C ALA A 124 3.99 11.09 -2.37
N LYS A 125 4.30 11.60 -3.56
CA LYS A 125 3.33 12.18 -4.50
C LYS A 125 2.92 11.24 -5.63
N CYS A 126 3.42 10.02 -5.66
CA CYS A 126 2.91 9.02 -6.60
C CYS A 126 1.39 8.85 -6.44
N PRO A 127 0.64 8.66 -7.54
CA PRO A 127 -0.83 8.62 -7.49
C PRO A 127 -1.37 7.35 -6.83
N VAL A 128 -0.62 6.25 -6.88
CA VAL A 128 -1.08 4.94 -6.41
C VAL A 128 0.05 4.14 -5.76
N MET A 129 -0.31 3.43 -4.71
CA MET A 129 0.50 2.40 -4.05
C MET A 129 -0.29 1.10 -4.04
N ILE A 130 0.27 0.03 -4.56
CA ILE A 130 -0.29 -1.31 -4.43
C ILE A 130 0.38 -1.97 -3.23
N LEU A 131 -0.40 -2.35 -2.23
CA LEU A 131 0.06 -2.95 -0.99
C LEU A 131 -0.31 -4.42 -0.94
N SER A 132 0.70 -5.27 -0.93
CA SER A 132 0.59 -6.71 -0.76
C SER A 132 1.08 -7.11 0.63
N GLY A 133 0.33 -7.93 1.34
CA GLY A 133 0.71 -8.42 2.66
C GLY A 133 -0.18 -9.57 3.12
N ASN A 134 0.28 -10.31 4.14
CA ASN A 134 -0.55 -11.34 4.71
C ASN A 134 -1.72 -10.73 5.50
N THR A 135 -2.76 -11.53 5.72
CA THR A 135 -4.01 -11.11 6.35
C THR A 135 -3.79 -10.41 7.69
N THR A 136 -2.93 -10.94 8.55
CA THR A 136 -2.65 -10.38 9.89
C THR A 136 -1.96 -9.02 9.80
N MET A 137 -1.00 -8.87 8.88
CA MET A 137 -0.29 -7.60 8.70
C MET A 137 -1.24 -6.51 8.24
N ILE A 138 -2.19 -6.84 7.37
CA ILE A 138 -3.24 -5.90 6.94
C ILE A 138 -4.15 -5.52 8.12
N HIS A 139 -4.52 -6.48 8.99
CA HIS A 139 -5.28 -6.16 10.21
C HIS A 139 -4.53 -5.19 11.12
N PHE A 140 -3.21 -5.36 11.32
CA PHE A 140 -2.40 -4.42 12.09
C PHE A 140 -2.36 -3.03 11.46
N LEU A 141 -2.23 -2.92 10.13
CA LEU A 141 -2.24 -1.64 9.43
C LEU A 141 -3.57 -0.90 9.62
N LEU A 142 -4.68 -1.63 9.58
CA LEU A 142 -6.03 -1.09 9.70
C LEU A 142 -6.53 -1.01 11.16
N GLN A 143 -5.70 -1.35 12.15
CA GLN A 143 -6.05 -1.40 13.57
C GLN A 143 -7.24 -2.33 13.86
N LEU A 144 -7.38 -3.40 13.09
CA LEU A 144 -8.43 -4.40 13.27
C LEU A 144 -7.97 -5.52 14.21
N ASP A 145 -8.93 -6.22 14.82
CA ASP A 145 -8.64 -7.38 15.64
C ASP A 145 -8.05 -8.53 14.81
N ALA A 146 -6.73 -8.73 14.96
CA ALA A 146 -6.01 -9.79 14.26
C ALA A 146 -6.17 -11.18 14.94
N TRP A 147 -6.71 -11.25 16.16
CA TRP A 147 -6.94 -12.53 16.85
C TRP A 147 -7.96 -13.39 16.10
N THR A 148 -8.95 -12.76 15.45
CA THR A 148 -9.98 -13.45 14.67
C THR A 148 -9.42 -14.30 13.52
N VAL A 149 -8.21 -14.00 13.05
CA VAL A 149 -7.52 -14.80 12.03
C VAL A 149 -7.08 -16.16 12.58
N PHE A 150 -6.77 -16.28 13.89
CA PHE A 150 -6.21 -17.46 14.54
C PHE A 150 -7.17 -18.17 15.46
N ALA A 151 -8.20 -17.48 15.96
CA ALA A 151 -9.20 -18.06 16.84
C ALA A 151 -10.42 -18.54 16.07
N SER A 152 -11.03 -19.63 16.56
CA SER A 152 -12.31 -20.11 16.05
C SER A 152 -13.37 -18.98 16.12
N PRO A 153 -14.13 -18.73 15.06
CA PRO A 153 -14.34 -19.51 13.84
C PRO A 153 -13.34 -19.25 12.69
N TYR A 154 -12.19 -18.68 12.95
CA TYR A 154 -11.15 -18.37 11.95
C TYR A 154 -11.65 -17.44 10.85
N ALA A 155 -12.41 -16.42 11.22
CA ALA A 155 -12.98 -15.45 10.30
C ALA A 155 -12.26 -14.10 10.45
N PRO A 156 -11.43 -13.68 9.48
CA PRO A 156 -10.82 -12.36 9.50
C PRO A 156 -11.89 -11.27 9.47
N VAL A 157 -11.61 -10.12 10.11
CA VAL A 157 -12.55 -8.99 10.12
C VAL A 157 -12.81 -8.47 8.70
N VAL A 158 -11.77 -8.50 7.85
CA VAL A 158 -11.85 -8.10 6.45
C VAL A 158 -10.93 -8.96 5.60
N SER A 159 -11.39 -9.35 4.42
CA SER A 159 -10.60 -10.05 3.40
C SER A 159 -10.31 -9.17 2.20
N ASP A 160 -11.22 -8.27 1.84
CA ASP A 160 -11.06 -7.28 0.79
C ASP A 160 -11.28 -5.87 1.37
N PRO A 161 -10.20 -5.21 1.83
CA PRO A 161 -10.31 -3.89 2.43
C PRO A 161 -10.46 -2.75 1.40
N GLY A 162 -10.16 -2.99 0.12
CA GLY A 162 -10.30 -2.00 -0.94
C GLY A 162 -9.20 -0.93 -0.93
N CYS A 163 -9.61 0.34 -1.13
CA CYS A 163 -8.72 1.48 -1.30
C CYS A 163 -8.86 2.51 -0.16
N PHE A 164 -7.72 3.06 0.26
CA PHE A 164 -7.61 4.15 1.24
C PHE A 164 -6.75 5.27 0.69
N TRP A 165 -7.00 6.51 1.10
CA TRP A 165 -5.97 7.54 0.94
C TRP A 165 -4.84 7.27 1.92
N GLY A 166 -3.58 7.46 1.50
CA GLY A 166 -2.43 7.19 2.39
C GLY A 166 -2.51 7.94 3.72
N ARG A 167 -3.03 9.17 3.70
CA ARG A 167 -3.24 9.96 4.91
C ARG A 167 -4.34 9.43 5.84
N GLU A 168 -5.31 8.67 5.34
CA GLU A 168 -6.31 7.97 6.18
C GLU A 168 -5.66 6.84 6.97
N LEU A 169 -4.59 6.27 6.44
CA LEU A 169 -3.74 5.30 7.11
C LEU A 169 -2.65 5.95 7.99
N GLY A 170 -2.58 7.29 8.03
CA GLY A 170 -1.60 8.04 8.81
C GLY A 170 -0.24 8.24 8.13
N MET A 171 -0.11 7.91 6.83
CA MET A 171 1.12 8.04 6.04
C MET A 171 1.32 9.47 5.52
N THR A 172 2.56 9.82 5.18
CA THR A 172 2.89 11.02 4.41
C THR A 172 2.51 10.90 2.92
N PHE A 173 2.15 9.72 2.46
CA PHE A 173 1.74 9.43 1.09
C PHE A 173 0.42 10.11 0.73
N ASP A 174 0.41 10.86 -0.36
CA ASP A 174 -0.76 11.64 -0.81
C ASP A 174 -1.72 10.86 -1.73
N GLY A 175 -1.25 9.74 -2.33
CA GLY A 175 -1.99 8.93 -3.29
C GLY A 175 -2.98 7.94 -2.66
N LEU A 176 -3.58 7.11 -3.52
CA LEU A 176 -4.42 5.99 -3.12
C LEU A 176 -3.58 4.75 -2.85
N VAL A 177 -3.83 4.09 -1.72
CA VAL A 177 -3.29 2.79 -1.35
C VAL A 177 -4.34 1.74 -1.66
N TYR A 178 -4.07 0.88 -2.64
CA TYR A 178 -4.88 -0.29 -2.94
C TYR A 178 -4.31 -1.50 -2.22
N ILE A 179 -5.07 -2.09 -1.34
CA ILE A 179 -4.67 -3.29 -0.60
C ILE A 179 -5.15 -4.52 -1.36
N ILE A 180 -4.21 -5.39 -1.74
CA ILE A 180 -4.55 -6.64 -2.45
C ILE A 180 -5.39 -7.52 -1.52
N PRO A 181 -6.55 -8.00 -1.97
CA PRO A 181 -7.44 -8.82 -1.16
C PRO A 181 -6.82 -10.16 -0.80
N ALA A 182 -7.14 -10.67 0.38
CA ALA A 182 -6.83 -12.02 0.82
C ALA A 182 -7.87 -13.01 0.30
N ALA A 183 -7.43 -14.19 -0.11
CA ALA A 183 -8.33 -15.28 -0.51
C ALA A 183 -8.85 -16.08 0.69
N SER A 184 -8.11 -16.09 1.82
CA SER A 184 -8.50 -16.73 3.08
C SER A 184 -7.64 -16.20 4.24
N ASN A 185 -7.86 -16.73 5.46
CA ASN A 185 -7.08 -16.37 6.66
C ASN A 185 -5.57 -16.46 6.44
N TYR A 186 -5.11 -17.52 5.76
CA TYR A 186 -3.70 -17.85 5.57
C TYR A 186 -3.20 -17.60 4.14
N ILE A 187 -4.10 -17.23 3.22
CA ILE A 187 -3.78 -16.86 1.85
C ILE A 187 -4.03 -15.36 1.73
N GLY A 188 -3.06 -14.59 2.16
CA GLY A 188 -3.09 -13.14 2.11
C GLY A 188 -2.83 -12.57 0.71
N GLY A 189 -2.84 -11.26 0.60
CA GLY A 189 -2.56 -10.55 -0.63
C GLY A 189 -1.15 -10.84 -1.18
N ASP A 190 -0.19 -11.19 -0.34
CA ASP A 190 1.16 -11.62 -0.69
C ASP A 190 1.15 -12.88 -1.58
N ILE A 191 0.38 -13.88 -1.20
CA ILE A 191 0.21 -15.11 -2.02
C ILE A 191 -0.59 -14.79 -3.28
N VAL A 192 -1.68 -14.04 -3.16
CA VAL A 192 -2.52 -13.65 -4.30
C VAL A 192 -1.72 -12.90 -5.36
N SER A 193 -0.88 -11.93 -4.96
CA SER A 193 0.00 -11.20 -5.89
C SER A 193 1.03 -12.10 -6.55
N GLY A 194 1.59 -13.06 -5.81
CA GLY A 194 2.50 -14.08 -6.34
C GLY A 194 1.85 -14.95 -7.41
N LEU A 195 0.63 -15.41 -7.18
CA LEU A 195 -0.15 -16.19 -8.15
C LEU A 195 -0.45 -15.39 -9.43
N LEU A 196 -0.78 -14.11 -9.29
CA LEU A 196 -0.99 -13.22 -10.44
C LEU A 196 0.29 -13.03 -11.26
N LYS A 197 1.44 -12.86 -10.61
CA LYS A 197 2.75 -12.72 -11.27
C LYS A 197 3.13 -13.96 -12.08
N LEU A 198 2.79 -15.14 -11.59
CA LEU A 198 3.09 -16.41 -12.24
C LEU A 198 2.08 -16.78 -13.34
N ASP A 199 1.04 -15.97 -13.58
CA ASP A 199 -0.03 -16.25 -14.57
C ASP A 199 -0.70 -17.62 -14.36
N ILE A 200 -0.69 -18.16 -13.14
CA ILE A 200 -1.22 -19.50 -12.84
C ILE A 200 -2.69 -19.63 -13.25
N HIS A 201 -3.45 -18.53 -13.16
CA HIS A 201 -4.85 -18.50 -13.58
C HIS A 201 -5.07 -18.75 -15.08
N LYS A 202 -4.01 -18.70 -15.89
CA LYS A 202 -4.05 -18.99 -17.33
C LYS A 202 -3.60 -20.43 -17.66
N GLN A 203 -3.15 -21.20 -16.67
CA GLN A 203 -2.67 -22.57 -16.87
C GLN A 203 -3.83 -23.54 -16.67
N GLU A 204 -3.95 -24.52 -17.59
CA GLU A 204 -4.97 -25.57 -17.49
C GLU A 204 -4.65 -26.62 -16.42
N GLU A 205 -3.39 -26.78 -16.04
CA GLU A 205 -2.93 -27.70 -15.00
C GLU A 205 -2.09 -26.93 -13.97
N ILE A 206 -2.44 -27.07 -12.70
CA ILE A 206 -1.66 -26.56 -11.57
C ILE A 206 -0.99 -27.75 -10.90
N SER A 207 0.33 -27.85 -11.03
CA SER A 207 1.14 -28.75 -10.20
C SER A 207 1.55 -27.98 -8.95
N LEU A 208 1.13 -28.47 -7.80
CA LEU A 208 1.58 -27.99 -6.49
C LEU A 208 2.84 -28.71 -6.06
#